data_77548ec7a1b02e3f2e3851aec8004306
#
_entry.id   77548ec7a1b02e3f2e3851aec8004306
#
_cell.length_a   1.000
_cell.length_b   1.000
_cell.length_c   1.000
_cell.angle_alpha   90.00
_cell.angle_beta   90.00
_cell.angle_gamma   90.00
#
_symmetry.space_group_name_H-M   'P 1'
#
loop_
_entity.id
_entity.type
_entity.pdbx_description
1 polymer ?
#
loop_
_entity_poly.entity_id
_entity_poly.type
_entity_poly.pdbx_seq_one_letter_code
_entity_poly.pdbx_strand_id
1 'polypeptide(L)'
;LQSEMQKRHGVSSPQVKLRVEGFSGGASGGTIASMMAMMDEAARNPAIRKLMSDPYALNPAGDPKGLDGADAMGPAWDAEFGQWTGPFVMAAMNTRVVRRSNALLKYAYGKDFRYDEATLTGVGASGFAKATGLAASLGGGMAAMTIGPLRRFVHGRLPQPGEGPSRKTREEGYWDLRLWARHPGDPAKNLRGRAVGDRDPGYGSTAKMLGESAVCLALDPRQTGGGFWTPAAALGEPLLQRLQARAGIQFKIEDD
;
A
#
# COMPACT_ATOMS: atom_id res chain seq x y z
N LEU A 1 7.98 8.11 -8.01
CA LEU A 1 8.56 7.48 -9.21
C LEU A 1 7.92 8.01 -10.51
N GLN A 2 6.58 8.09 -10.64
CA GLN A 2 5.94 8.58 -11.86
C GLN A 2 6.39 10.01 -12.22
N SER A 3 6.37 10.92 -11.24
CA SER A 3 6.85 12.31 -11.44
C SER A 3 8.33 12.34 -11.85
N GLU A 4 9.15 11.48 -11.27
CA GLU A 4 10.57 11.42 -11.58
C GLU A 4 10.83 10.80 -12.96
N MET A 5 10.07 9.77 -13.35
CA MET A 5 10.10 9.19 -14.69
C MET A 5 9.75 10.24 -15.74
N GLN A 6 8.70 11.02 -15.49
CA GLN A 6 8.29 12.11 -16.35
C GLN A 6 9.37 13.21 -16.45
N LYS A 7 9.96 13.58 -15.32
CA LYS A 7 11.00 14.62 -15.25
C LYS A 7 12.30 14.20 -15.95
N ARG A 8 12.77 12.96 -15.74
CA ARG A 8 14.04 12.48 -16.31
C ARG A 8 13.92 12.07 -17.77
N HIS A 9 12.78 11.49 -18.15
CA HIS A 9 12.65 10.81 -19.44
C HIS A 9 11.46 11.27 -20.29
N GLY A 10 10.62 12.17 -19.80
CA GLY A 10 9.45 12.69 -20.53
C GLY A 10 8.34 11.66 -20.76
N VAL A 11 8.35 10.54 -20.05
CA VAL A 11 7.38 9.44 -20.19
C VAL A 11 6.79 9.03 -18.84
N SER A 12 5.64 8.37 -18.87
CA SER A 12 5.07 7.73 -17.69
C SER A 12 5.48 6.25 -17.64
N SER A 13 5.71 5.73 -16.44
CA SER A 13 6.00 4.31 -16.25
C SER A 13 4.73 3.49 -16.44
N PRO A 14 4.70 2.50 -17.34
CA PRO A 14 3.53 1.62 -17.51
C PRO A 14 3.35 0.60 -16.39
N GLN A 15 4.37 0.43 -15.54
CA GLN A 15 4.31 -0.50 -14.42
C GLN A 15 5.18 0.00 -13.26
N VAL A 16 4.58 0.02 -12.07
CA VAL A 16 5.30 0.26 -10.81
C VAL A 16 5.05 -0.89 -9.85
N LYS A 17 6.12 -1.39 -9.24
CA LYS A 17 6.08 -2.39 -8.18
C LYS A 17 6.48 -1.73 -6.86
N LEU A 18 5.73 -1.98 -5.79
CA LEU A 18 6.13 -1.67 -4.43
C LEU A 18 6.43 -2.96 -3.67
N ARG A 19 7.56 -3.00 -3.00
CA ARG A 19 7.98 -4.14 -2.20
C ARG A 19 8.31 -3.69 -0.79
N VAL A 20 7.69 -4.34 0.18
CA VAL A 20 7.96 -4.12 1.60
C VAL A 20 9.24 -4.88 1.95
N GLU A 21 10.31 -4.15 2.23
CA GLU A 21 11.60 -4.71 2.70
C GLU A 21 11.50 -5.08 4.17
N GLY A 22 10.84 -4.22 4.97
CA GLY A 22 10.65 -4.46 6.39
C GLY A 22 9.83 -3.38 7.06
N PHE A 23 9.31 -3.72 8.21
CA PHE A 23 8.69 -2.76 9.13
C PHE A 23 8.72 -3.28 10.56
N SER A 24 8.70 -2.36 11.49
CA SER A 24 8.50 -2.64 12.91
C SER A 24 7.39 -1.76 13.45
N GLY A 25 6.37 -2.38 14.01
CA GLY A 25 5.20 -1.68 14.52
C GLY A 25 4.14 -2.66 15.01
N GLY A 26 2.97 -2.16 15.30
CA GLY A 26 1.85 -2.96 15.77
C GLY A 26 0.53 -2.59 15.12
N ALA A 27 -0.37 -3.56 15.01
CA ALA A 27 -1.74 -3.32 14.60
C ALA A 27 -2.55 -2.69 15.73
N SER A 28 -3.47 -1.80 15.39
CA SER A 28 -4.43 -1.25 16.36
C SER A 28 -5.67 -2.12 16.48
N GLY A 29 -6.27 -2.12 17.65
CA GLY A 29 -7.57 -2.73 17.84
C GLY A 29 -8.64 -2.14 16.92
N GLY A 30 -8.58 -0.84 16.63
CA GLY A 30 -9.48 -0.18 15.68
C GLY A 30 -9.31 -0.70 14.25
N THR A 31 -8.08 -0.90 13.77
CA THR A 31 -7.80 -1.50 12.45
C THR A 31 -8.35 -2.92 12.37
N ILE A 32 -8.12 -3.72 13.41
CA ILE A 32 -8.62 -5.09 13.49
C ILE A 32 -10.14 -5.12 13.49
N ALA A 33 -10.78 -4.29 14.30
CA ALA A 33 -12.25 -4.19 14.38
C ALA A 33 -12.86 -3.77 13.04
N SER A 34 -12.26 -2.80 12.34
CA SER A 34 -12.69 -2.36 11.01
C SER A 34 -12.56 -3.47 9.97
N MET A 35 -11.44 -4.20 9.97
CA MET A 35 -11.23 -5.35 9.07
C MET A 35 -12.29 -6.44 9.33
N MET A 36 -12.56 -6.76 10.59
CA MET A 36 -13.59 -7.73 10.97
C MET A 36 -14.99 -7.30 10.52
N ALA A 37 -15.34 -6.03 10.71
CA ALA A 37 -16.63 -5.50 10.28
C ALA A 37 -16.79 -5.58 8.76
N MET A 38 -15.74 -5.26 7.99
CA MET A 38 -15.74 -5.43 6.53
C MET A 38 -15.90 -6.89 6.10
N MET A 39 -15.23 -7.83 6.77
CA MET A 39 -15.38 -9.26 6.48
C MET A 39 -16.80 -9.76 6.78
N ASP A 40 -17.40 -9.31 7.90
CA ASP A 40 -18.78 -9.64 8.27
C ASP A 40 -19.78 -9.12 7.25
N GLU A 41 -19.60 -7.90 6.81
CA GLU A 41 -20.46 -7.30 5.78
C GLU A 41 -20.33 -8.05 4.45
N ALA A 42 -19.10 -8.36 4.03
CA ALA A 42 -18.86 -9.15 2.82
C ALA A 42 -19.44 -10.57 2.90
N ALA A 43 -19.45 -11.18 4.08
CA ALA A 43 -20.07 -12.50 4.29
C ALA A 43 -21.58 -12.47 4.11
N ARG A 44 -22.24 -11.39 4.56
CA ARG A 44 -23.70 -11.21 4.51
C ARG A 44 -24.19 -10.63 3.19
N ASN A 45 -23.35 -9.84 2.49
CA ASN A 45 -23.76 -9.08 1.32
C ASN A 45 -22.88 -9.44 0.10
N PRO A 46 -23.43 -10.23 -0.88
CA PRO A 46 -22.70 -10.59 -2.09
C PRO A 46 -22.24 -9.39 -2.93
N ALA A 47 -22.97 -8.26 -2.89
CA ALA A 47 -22.58 -7.06 -3.62
C ALA A 47 -21.31 -6.42 -3.02
N ILE A 48 -21.20 -6.37 -1.69
CA ILE A 48 -20.00 -5.90 -1.00
C ILE A 48 -18.82 -6.84 -1.28
N ARG A 49 -19.04 -8.16 -1.25
CA ARG A 49 -17.99 -9.14 -1.59
C ARG A 49 -17.47 -8.95 -3.01
N LYS A 50 -18.38 -8.73 -3.98
CA LYS A 50 -18.01 -8.42 -5.36
C LYS A 50 -17.22 -7.11 -5.46
N LEU A 51 -17.64 -6.07 -4.74
CA LEU A 51 -16.93 -4.79 -4.69
C LEU A 51 -15.53 -4.94 -4.11
N MET A 52 -15.38 -5.67 -3.00
CA MET A 52 -14.07 -5.94 -2.38
C MET A 52 -13.12 -6.73 -3.27
N SER A 53 -13.64 -7.59 -4.16
CA SER A 53 -12.82 -8.33 -5.12
C SER A 53 -12.46 -7.55 -6.37
N ASP A 54 -13.07 -6.38 -6.61
CA ASP A 54 -12.79 -5.56 -7.78
C ASP A 54 -11.53 -4.70 -7.57
N PRO A 55 -10.47 -4.88 -8.36
CA PRO A 55 -9.25 -4.07 -8.26
C PRO A 55 -9.46 -2.58 -8.51
N TYR A 56 -10.55 -2.22 -9.18
CA TYR A 56 -10.90 -0.84 -9.57
C TYR A 56 -12.12 -0.29 -8.81
N ALA A 57 -12.50 -0.93 -7.72
CA ALA A 57 -13.71 -0.58 -6.94
C ALA A 57 -13.80 0.88 -6.50
N LEU A 58 -12.68 1.56 -6.33
CA LEU A 58 -12.62 2.95 -5.89
C LEU A 58 -12.55 3.96 -7.05
N ASN A 59 -12.44 3.51 -8.30
CA ASN A 59 -12.42 4.42 -9.43
C ASN A 59 -13.79 5.11 -9.60
N PRO A 60 -13.83 6.31 -10.22
CA PRO A 60 -15.09 6.96 -10.56
C PRO A 60 -16.02 6.03 -11.32
N ALA A 61 -17.33 6.19 -11.09
CA ALA A 61 -18.33 5.39 -11.77
C ALA A 61 -18.28 5.58 -13.30
N GLY A 62 -18.27 4.48 -14.04
CA GLY A 62 -18.18 4.51 -15.51
C GLY A 62 -16.75 4.55 -16.06
N ASP A 63 -15.73 4.68 -15.22
CA ASP A 63 -14.34 4.64 -15.68
C ASP A 63 -13.97 3.25 -16.22
N PRO A 64 -13.13 3.18 -17.27
CA PRO A 64 -12.66 1.91 -17.79
C PRO A 64 -11.80 1.18 -16.76
N LYS A 65 -11.89 -0.15 -16.73
CA LYS A 65 -10.97 -0.98 -15.96
C LYS A 65 -9.64 -1.08 -16.69
N GLY A 66 -8.54 -0.97 -15.94
CA GLY A 66 -7.22 -1.20 -16.47
C GLY A 66 -6.84 -2.69 -16.50
N LEU A 67 -5.54 -2.97 -16.61
CA LEU A 67 -5.00 -4.32 -16.84
C LEU A 67 -4.69 -5.11 -15.56
N ASP A 68 -4.83 -4.51 -14.37
CA ASP A 68 -4.53 -5.20 -13.13
C ASP A 68 -5.62 -6.22 -12.76
N GLY A 69 -5.16 -7.37 -12.27
CA GLY A 69 -5.99 -8.40 -11.67
C GLY A 69 -6.05 -8.30 -10.14
N ALA A 70 -6.38 -9.43 -9.51
CA ALA A 70 -6.37 -9.58 -8.06
C ALA A 70 -4.96 -9.42 -7.49
N ASP A 71 -4.88 -8.94 -6.24
CA ASP A 71 -3.62 -8.83 -5.51
C ASP A 71 -2.99 -10.22 -5.26
N ALA A 72 -1.65 -10.28 -5.23
CA ALA A 72 -0.94 -11.53 -5.04
C ALA A 72 -1.20 -12.13 -3.64
N MET A 73 -1.63 -13.39 -3.59
CA MET A 73 -1.94 -14.10 -2.35
C MET A 73 -0.99 -15.28 -2.07
N GLY A 74 -0.06 -15.58 -2.97
CA GLY A 74 0.89 -16.68 -2.87
C GLY A 74 2.34 -16.24 -2.97
N PRO A 75 3.28 -17.19 -2.79
CA PRO A 75 4.69 -16.94 -3.04
C PRO A 75 4.95 -16.73 -4.54
N ALA A 76 5.79 -15.75 -4.87
CA ALA A 76 6.24 -15.49 -6.24
C ALA A 76 7.70 -15.04 -6.26
N TRP A 77 8.43 -15.37 -7.34
CA TRP A 77 9.76 -14.83 -7.58
C TRP A 77 9.63 -13.46 -8.25
N ASP A 78 10.25 -12.45 -7.68
CA ASP A 78 10.34 -11.14 -8.30
C ASP A 78 11.71 -10.94 -8.95
N ALA A 79 11.75 -11.01 -10.27
CA ALA A 79 12.99 -10.90 -11.04
C ALA A 79 13.64 -9.51 -10.91
N GLU A 80 12.85 -8.45 -10.73
CA GLU A 80 13.36 -7.08 -10.63
C GLU A 80 14.09 -6.83 -9.31
N PHE A 81 13.68 -7.54 -8.26
CA PHE A 81 14.31 -7.47 -6.94
C PHE A 81 15.22 -8.67 -6.65
N GLY A 82 15.20 -9.71 -7.49
CA GLY A 82 16.01 -10.92 -7.30
C GLY A 82 15.67 -11.68 -6.04
N GLN A 83 14.42 -11.64 -5.59
CA GLN A 83 13.97 -12.22 -4.32
C GLN A 83 12.58 -12.87 -4.44
N TRP A 84 12.29 -13.79 -3.53
CA TRP A 84 10.94 -14.27 -3.30
C TRP A 84 10.09 -13.21 -2.64
N THR A 85 8.82 -13.21 -2.97
CA THR A 85 7.81 -12.32 -2.37
C THR A 85 6.64 -13.14 -1.84
N GLY A 86 6.07 -12.67 -0.74
CA GLY A 86 4.80 -13.13 -0.19
C GLY A 86 3.76 -12.01 -0.22
N PRO A 87 2.49 -12.31 0.10
CA PRO A 87 1.42 -11.32 0.10
C PRO A 87 1.69 -10.19 1.09
N PHE A 88 1.24 -9.00 0.75
CA PHE A 88 1.21 -7.86 1.66
C PHE A 88 -0.24 -7.55 2.07
N VAL A 89 -0.53 -7.62 3.36
CA VAL A 89 -1.90 -7.51 3.89
C VAL A 89 -2.62 -6.21 3.48
N MET A 90 -1.86 -5.10 3.34
CA MET A 90 -2.42 -3.80 2.95
C MET A 90 -2.58 -3.62 1.43
N ALA A 91 -2.04 -4.52 0.61
CA ALA A 91 -2.13 -4.43 -0.85
C ALA A 91 -3.58 -4.26 -1.33
N ALA A 92 -4.51 -5.00 -0.72
CA ALA A 92 -5.93 -4.94 -1.06
C ALA A 92 -6.56 -3.55 -0.88
N MET A 93 -6.00 -2.68 -0.05
CA MET A 93 -6.45 -1.30 0.12
C MET A 93 -5.59 -0.33 -0.71
N ASN A 94 -4.28 -0.44 -0.59
CA ASN A 94 -3.34 0.50 -1.19
C ASN A 94 -3.41 0.51 -2.72
N THR A 95 -3.45 -0.67 -3.35
CA THR A 95 -3.49 -0.78 -4.82
C THR A 95 -4.71 -0.07 -5.42
N ARG A 96 -5.86 -0.15 -4.74
CA ARG A 96 -7.09 0.54 -5.16
C ARG A 96 -6.98 2.05 -5.03
N VAL A 97 -6.33 2.55 -3.97
CA VAL A 97 -6.07 3.99 -3.79
C VAL A 97 -5.13 4.52 -4.87
N VAL A 98 -4.10 3.77 -5.24
CA VAL A 98 -3.18 4.15 -6.33
C VAL A 98 -3.91 4.19 -7.68
N ARG A 99 -4.73 3.19 -7.99
CA ARG A 99 -5.54 3.15 -9.24
C ARG A 99 -6.55 4.29 -9.28
N ARG A 100 -7.23 4.58 -8.14
CA ARG A 100 -8.10 5.74 -8.01
C ARG A 100 -7.34 7.05 -8.26
N SER A 101 -6.11 7.17 -7.73
CA SER A 101 -5.27 8.36 -7.95
C SER A 101 -4.98 8.56 -9.43
N ASN A 102 -4.64 7.48 -10.16
CA ASN A 102 -4.44 7.55 -11.61
C ASN A 102 -5.69 8.03 -12.35
N ALA A 103 -6.86 7.48 -12.02
CA ALA A 103 -8.14 7.90 -12.62
C ALA A 103 -8.44 9.38 -12.34
N LEU A 104 -8.30 9.82 -11.08
CA LEU A 104 -8.53 11.21 -10.68
C LEU A 104 -7.54 12.19 -11.33
N LEU A 105 -6.32 11.75 -11.63
CA LEU A 105 -5.30 12.47 -12.39
C LEU A 105 -5.48 12.34 -13.91
N LYS A 106 -6.67 11.97 -14.38
CA LYS A 106 -6.99 11.79 -15.81
C LYS A 106 -6.04 10.81 -16.52
N TYR A 107 -5.68 9.75 -15.81
CA TYR A 107 -4.77 8.69 -16.29
C TYR A 107 -3.35 9.20 -16.62
N ALA A 108 -2.83 10.12 -15.81
CA ALA A 108 -1.47 10.64 -15.97
C ALA A 108 -0.38 9.55 -15.93
N TYR A 109 -0.65 8.39 -15.32
CA TYR A 109 0.24 7.23 -15.31
C TYR A 109 0.01 6.28 -16.50
N GLY A 110 -0.97 6.58 -17.36
CA GLY A 110 -1.43 5.74 -18.47
C GLY A 110 -2.70 4.95 -18.13
N LYS A 111 -3.49 4.64 -19.16
CA LYS A 111 -4.71 3.81 -19.01
C LYS A 111 -4.37 2.36 -18.70
N ASP A 112 -3.25 1.87 -19.25
CA ASP A 112 -2.74 0.51 -19.09
C ASP A 112 -1.74 0.39 -17.93
N PHE A 113 -1.71 1.39 -17.04
CA PHE A 113 -0.82 1.41 -15.89
C PHE A 113 -1.08 0.23 -14.96
N ARG A 114 -0.01 -0.47 -14.58
CA ARG A 114 -0.02 -1.59 -13.65
C ARG A 114 0.66 -1.23 -12.33
N TYR A 115 0.04 -1.67 -11.25
CA TYR A 115 0.58 -1.47 -9.91
C TYR A 115 0.29 -2.67 -9.01
N ASP A 116 1.33 -3.16 -8.35
CA ASP A 116 1.22 -4.26 -7.40
C ASP A 116 2.11 -4.05 -6.17
N GLU A 117 1.72 -4.68 -5.06
CA GLU A 117 2.44 -4.65 -3.79
C GLU A 117 2.66 -6.06 -3.27
N ALA A 118 3.86 -6.31 -2.71
CA ALA A 118 4.21 -7.57 -2.06
C ALA A 118 5.29 -7.37 -1.00
N THR A 119 5.51 -8.37 -0.15
CA THR A 119 6.56 -8.37 0.87
C THR A 119 7.76 -9.16 0.39
N LEU A 120 8.97 -8.60 0.43
CA LEU A 120 10.22 -9.30 0.16
C LEU A 120 10.51 -10.30 1.28
N THR A 121 10.93 -11.50 0.91
CA THR A 121 11.17 -12.60 1.87
C THR A 121 12.57 -13.20 1.75
N GLY A 122 13.39 -12.68 0.81
CA GLY A 122 14.77 -13.09 0.58
C GLY A 122 14.92 -14.09 -0.55
N VAL A 123 16.11 -14.68 -0.63
CA VAL A 123 16.53 -15.55 -1.74
C VAL A 123 16.49 -17.03 -1.36
N GLY A 124 16.57 -17.91 -2.37
CA GLY A 124 16.71 -19.36 -2.20
C GLY A 124 15.55 -20.02 -1.49
N ALA A 125 15.80 -21.21 -0.94
CA ALA A 125 14.78 -22.02 -0.27
C ALA A 125 14.21 -21.36 1.00
N SER A 126 15.03 -20.61 1.73
CA SER A 126 14.59 -19.86 2.93
C SER A 126 13.65 -18.73 2.58
N GLY A 127 13.92 -17.99 1.49
CA GLY A 127 13.03 -16.95 0.98
C GLY A 127 11.68 -17.51 0.54
N PHE A 128 11.69 -18.63 -0.20
CA PHE A 128 10.48 -19.34 -0.59
C PHE A 128 9.66 -19.84 0.61
N ALA A 129 10.33 -20.44 1.61
CA ALA A 129 9.67 -20.92 2.80
C ALA A 129 8.99 -19.78 3.60
N LYS A 130 9.67 -18.64 3.75
CA LYS A 130 9.09 -17.42 4.39
C LYS A 130 7.89 -16.89 3.59
N ALA A 131 7.99 -16.80 2.27
CA ALA A 131 6.88 -16.35 1.40
C ALA A 131 5.66 -17.26 1.54
N THR A 132 5.89 -18.58 1.54
CA THR A 132 4.84 -19.60 1.73
C THR A 132 4.22 -19.50 3.13
N GLY A 133 5.06 -19.35 4.17
CA GLY A 133 4.59 -19.16 5.55
C GLY A 133 3.73 -17.91 5.70
N LEU A 134 4.12 -16.81 5.06
CA LEU A 134 3.35 -15.55 5.06
C LEU A 134 2.00 -15.73 4.34
N ALA A 135 2.00 -16.38 3.17
CA ALA A 135 0.77 -16.69 2.44
C ALA A 135 -0.16 -17.62 3.25
N ALA A 136 0.39 -18.67 3.86
CA ALA A 136 -0.37 -19.59 4.68
C ALA A 136 -0.94 -18.92 5.94
N SER A 137 -0.17 -18.04 6.59
CA SER A 137 -0.64 -17.30 7.78
C SER A 137 -1.77 -16.31 7.44
N LEU A 138 -1.65 -15.60 6.33
CA LEU A 138 -2.70 -14.67 5.87
C LEU A 138 -3.96 -15.43 5.44
N GLY A 139 -3.82 -16.45 4.58
CA GLY A 139 -4.94 -17.28 4.11
C GLY A 139 -5.59 -18.08 5.23
N GLY A 140 -4.78 -18.67 6.10
CA GLY A 140 -5.26 -19.39 7.30
C GLY A 140 -5.96 -18.48 8.29
N GLY A 141 -5.42 -17.28 8.53
CA GLY A 141 -6.07 -16.24 9.34
C GLY A 141 -7.42 -15.83 8.79
N MET A 142 -7.52 -15.59 7.49
CA MET A 142 -8.79 -15.28 6.83
C MET A 142 -9.79 -16.43 6.94
N ALA A 143 -9.36 -17.67 6.70
CA ALA A 143 -10.21 -18.85 6.86
C ALA A 143 -10.67 -19.05 8.31
N ALA A 144 -9.77 -18.82 9.28
CA ALA A 144 -10.10 -18.92 10.70
C ALA A 144 -11.22 -17.95 11.11
N MET A 145 -11.28 -16.77 10.48
CA MET A 145 -12.32 -15.77 10.75
C MET A 145 -13.71 -16.19 10.22
N THR A 146 -13.80 -17.20 9.35
CA THR A 146 -15.07 -17.75 8.86
C THR A 146 -15.64 -18.83 9.77
N ILE A 147 -14.83 -19.41 10.67
CA ILE A 147 -15.21 -20.50 11.58
C ILE A 147 -15.48 -19.95 12.97
N GLY A 148 -16.72 -19.97 13.41
CA GLY A 148 -17.19 -19.28 14.63
C GLY A 148 -16.37 -19.54 15.91
N PRO A 149 -16.04 -20.81 16.30
CA PRO A 149 -15.20 -21.07 17.47
C PRO A 149 -13.78 -20.51 17.32
N LEU A 150 -13.17 -20.69 16.12
CA LEU A 150 -11.81 -20.26 15.84
C LEU A 150 -11.73 -18.71 15.77
N ARG A 151 -12.74 -18.09 15.19
CA ARG A 151 -12.90 -16.64 15.21
C ARG A 151 -12.90 -16.08 16.62
N ARG A 152 -13.69 -16.67 17.56
CA ARG A 152 -13.72 -16.23 18.95
C ARG A 152 -12.38 -16.36 19.64
N PHE A 153 -11.67 -17.47 19.38
CA PHE A 153 -10.33 -17.71 19.91
C PHE A 153 -9.30 -16.68 19.41
N VAL A 154 -9.30 -16.39 18.11
CA VAL A 154 -8.41 -15.39 17.49
C VAL A 154 -8.76 -14.00 18.01
N HIS A 155 -10.04 -13.62 17.99
CA HIS A 155 -10.50 -12.32 18.46
C HIS A 155 -10.10 -12.02 19.91
N GLY A 156 -10.16 -13.02 20.80
CA GLY A 156 -9.75 -12.85 22.20
C GLY A 156 -8.25 -12.63 22.42
N ARG A 157 -7.42 -12.78 21.36
CA ARG A 157 -5.96 -12.54 21.42
C ARG A 157 -5.50 -11.32 20.63
N LEU A 158 -6.41 -10.72 19.88
CA LEU A 158 -6.11 -9.51 19.12
C LEU A 158 -6.35 -8.27 20.00
N PRO A 159 -5.60 -7.17 19.76
CA PRO A 159 -5.84 -5.89 20.43
C PRO A 159 -7.31 -5.48 20.32
N GLN A 160 -7.90 -5.06 21.42
CA GLN A 160 -9.28 -4.58 21.47
C GLN A 160 -9.37 -3.11 21.00
N PRO A 161 -10.57 -2.62 20.60
CA PRO A 161 -10.78 -1.21 20.33
C PRO A 161 -10.26 -0.32 21.48
N GLY A 162 -9.43 0.66 21.17
CA GLY A 162 -8.74 1.50 22.15
C GLY A 162 -7.33 1.00 22.52
N GLU A 163 -6.99 -0.25 22.23
CA GLU A 163 -5.65 -0.78 22.42
C GLU A 163 -4.80 -0.60 21.13
N GLY A 164 -3.49 -0.51 21.33
CA GLY A 164 -2.53 -0.36 20.24
C GLY A 164 -1.10 -0.57 20.71
N PRO A 165 -0.11 -0.38 19.83
CA PRO A 165 1.28 -0.56 20.17
C PRO A 165 1.72 0.40 21.29
N SER A 166 2.63 -0.05 22.12
CA SER A 166 3.20 0.76 23.20
C SER A 166 3.82 2.05 22.66
N ARG A 167 4.02 3.06 23.54
CA ARG A 167 4.72 4.29 23.16
C ARG A 167 6.09 3.99 22.57
N LYS A 168 6.85 3.09 23.22
CA LYS A 168 8.16 2.65 22.74
C LYS A 168 8.07 2.06 21.32
N THR A 169 7.16 1.13 21.08
CA THR A 169 6.95 0.54 19.75
C THR A 169 6.64 1.60 18.69
N ARG A 170 5.81 2.59 19.03
CA ARG A 170 5.45 3.67 18.10
C ARG A 170 6.61 4.61 17.79
N GLU A 171 7.48 4.86 18.77
CA GLU A 171 8.61 5.79 18.64
C GLU A 171 9.86 5.15 18.03
N GLU A 172 10.10 3.86 18.28
CA GLU A 172 11.26 3.10 17.78
C GLU A 172 10.93 2.26 16.53
N GLY A 173 9.67 2.25 16.10
CA GLY A 173 9.26 1.56 14.90
C GLY A 173 9.85 2.19 13.63
N TYR A 174 9.76 1.48 12.54
CA TYR A 174 10.20 1.93 11.21
C TYR A 174 9.41 1.22 10.12
N TRP A 175 9.53 1.72 8.90
CA TRP A 175 9.13 1.01 7.69
C TRP A 175 10.06 1.36 6.54
N ASP A 176 10.25 0.39 5.64
CA ASP A 176 11.14 0.45 4.50
C ASP A 176 10.46 -0.18 3.28
N LEU A 177 10.26 0.62 2.25
CA LEU A 177 9.61 0.24 1.02
C LEU A 177 10.57 0.43 -0.15
N ARG A 178 10.70 -0.61 -0.97
CA ARG A 178 11.42 -0.57 -2.24
C ARG A 178 10.45 -0.40 -3.37
N LEU A 179 10.82 0.39 -4.34
CA LEU A 179 9.99 0.66 -5.51
C LEU A 179 10.80 0.43 -6.78
N TRP A 180 10.12 -0.05 -7.78
CA TRP A 180 10.66 -0.18 -9.13
C TRP A 180 9.63 0.33 -10.14
N ALA A 181 10.10 1.09 -11.14
CA ALA A 181 9.27 1.65 -12.20
C ALA A 181 9.88 1.31 -13.56
N ARG A 182 9.07 0.70 -14.42
CA ARG A 182 9.50 0.32 -15.77
C ARG A 182 9.49 1.52 -16.70
N HIS A 183 10.56 1.73 -17.46
CA HIS A 183 10.56 2.62 -18.60
C HIS A 183 9.88 1.94 -19.82
N PRO A 184 9.01 2.61 -20.59
CA PRO A 184 8.22 1.96 -21.64
C PRO A 184 9.05 1.38 -22.80
N GLY A 185 10.21 1.94 -23.11
CA GLY A 185 10.99 1.55 -24.28
C GLY A 185 12.46 1.17 -24.00
N ASP A 186 12.99 1.43 -22.79
CA ASP A 186 14.41 1.22 -22.51
C ASP A 186 14.62 0.71 -21.07
N PRO A 187 14.93 -0.58 -20.88
CA PRO A 187 15.17 -1.13 -19.55
C PRO A 187 16.30 -0.46 -18.76
N ALA A 188 17.29 0.13 -19.43
CA ALA A 188 18.38 0.86 -18.76
C ALA A 188 17.91 2.17 -18.10
N LYS A 189 16.71 2.63 -18.41
CA LYS A 189 16.06 3.82 -17.81
C LYS A 189 14.98 3.47 -16.79
N ASN A 190 14.89 2.21 -16.38
CA ASN A 190 14.04 1.84 -15.26
C ASN A 190 14.49 2.61 -14.02
N LEU A 191 13.54 3.02 -13.19
CA LEU A 191 13.87 3.71 -11.95
C LEU A 191 13.69 2.79 -10.75
N ARG A 192 14.62 2.89 -9.82
CA ARG A 192 14.51 2.33 -8.48
C ARG A 192 14.28 3.45 -7.49
N GLY A 193 13.57 3.17 -6.43
CA GLY A 193 13.35 4.13 -5.38
C GLY A 193 13.14 3.46 -4.05
N ARG A 194 13.32 4.23 -3.00
CA ARG A 194 13.10 3.78 -1.63
C ARG A 194 12.32 4.82 -0.86
N ALA A 195 11.38 4.37 -0.06
CA ALA A 195 10.66 5.20 0.88
C ALA A 195 10.82 4.60 2.28
N VAL A 196 11.27 5.41 3.25
CA VAL A 196 11.48 4.98 4.63
C VAL A 196 10.85 5.95 5.61
N GLY A 197 10.38 5.43 6.74
CA GLY A 197 9.88 6.24 7.85
C GLY A 197 10.51 5.85 9.17
N ASP A 198 10.67 6.84 10.03
CA ASP A 198 11.38 6.78 11.31
C ASP A 198 10.49 6.39 12.51
N ARG A 199 9.26 5.97 12.25
CA ARG A 199 8.26 5.58 13.25
C ARG A 199 7.47 4.37 12.76
N ASP A 200 6.75 3.72 13.67
CA ASP A 200 5.87 2.62 13.28
C ASP A 200 4.85 3.03 12.22
N PRO A 201 4.54 2.16 11.25
CA PRO A 201 3.60 2.50 10.17
C PRO A 201 2.15 2.63 10.64
N GLY A 202 1.77 1.99 11.76
CA GLY A 202 0.39 1.94 12.23
C GLY A 202 -0.08 3.25 12.85
N TYR A 203 0.73 3.87 13.68
CA TYR A 203 0.38 5.09 14.41
C TYR A 203 1.41 6.20 14.29
N GLY A 204 2.68 5.91 14.55
CA GLY A 204 3.71 6.94 14.64
C GLY A 204 3.88 7.72 13.34
N SER A 205 4.16 7.04 12.23
CA SER A 205 4.24 7.66 10.91
C SER A 205 2.88 8.13 10.41
N THR A 206 1.82 7.34 10.60
CA THR A 206 0.47 7.70 10.14
C THR A 206 -0.03 8.99 10.78
N ALA A 207 0.21 9.21 12.08
CA ALA A 207 -0.18 10.46 12.75
C ALA A 207 0.54 11.68 12.16
N LYS A 208 1.85 11.55 11.87
CA LYS A 208 2.63 12.61 11.22
C LYS A 208 2.13 12.87 9.78
N MET A 209 1.92 11.82 8.99
CA MET A 209 1.39 11.93 7.63
C MET A 209 0.02 12.59 7.59
N LEU A 210 -0.88 12.19 8.48
CA LEU A 210 -2.23 12.76 8.57
C LEU A 210 -2.18 14.24 8.99
N GLY A 211 -1.36 14.57 9.99
CA GLY A 211 -1.15 15.95 10.43
C GLY A 211 -0.63 16.85 9.31
N GLU A 212 0.45 16.43 8.62
CA GLU A 212 1.00 17.19 7.49
C GLU A 212 0.04 17.26 6.30
N SER A 213 -0.76 16.22 6.06
CA SER A 213 -1.82 16.27 5.03
C SER A 213 -2.89 17.30 5.37
N ALA A 214 -3.31 17.40 6.63
CA ALA A 214 -4.27 18.41 7.08
C ALA A 214 -3.71 19.83 6.96
N VAL A 215 -2.46 20.04 7.36
CA VAL A 215 -1.79 21.34 7.22
C VAL A 215 -1.60 21.72 5.75
N CYS A 216 -1.19 20.77 4.90
CA CYS A 216 -1.09 20.97 3.45
C CYS A 216 -2.45 21.37 2.85
N LEU A 217 -3.51 20.67 3.24
CA LEU A 217 -4.87 20.97 2.77
C LEU A 217 -5.35 22.37 3.18
N ALA A 218 -4.94 22.84 4.35
CA ALA A 218 -5.36 24.13 4.90
C ALA A 218 -4.56 25.32 4.36
N LEU A 219 -3.26 25.14 4.12
CA LEU A 219 -2.32 26.26 3.90
C LEU A 219 -1.72 26.29 2.51
N ASP A 220 -1.58 25.16 1.83
CA ASP A 220 -0.90 25.11 0.54
C ASP A 220 -1.87 25.27 -0.64
N PRO A 221 -1.38 25.74 -1.81
CA PRO A 221 -2.21 25.86 -3.00
C PRO A 221 -2.80 24.52 -3.42
N ARG A 222 -4.10 24.47 -3.65
CA ARG A 222 -4.82 23.28 -4.10
C ARG A 222 -5.06 23.33 -5.60
N GLN A 223 -4.89 22.19 -6.26
CA GLN A 223 -5.18 22.04 -7.68
C GLN A 223 -6.58 21.46 -7.94
N THR A 224 -7.32 21.09 -6.88
CA THR A 224 -8.63 20.45 -6.94
C THR A 224 -9.68 21.28 -6.23
N GLY A 225 -10.92 21.21 -6.73
CA GLY A 225 -12.09 21.71 -6.01
C GLY A 225 -12.50 20.82 -4.85
N GLY A 226 -13.67 21.08 -4.26
CA GLY A 226 -14.27 20.18 -3.26
C GLY A 226 -14.59 18.81 -3.84
N GLY A 227 -14.59 17.78 -2.97
CA GLY A 227 -14.90 16.40 -3.38
C GLY A 227 -14.10 15.36 -2.61
N PHE A 228 -14.20 14.09 -3.08
CA PHE A 228 -13.50 12.95 -2.52
C PHE A 228 -12.25 12.64 -3.35
N TRP A 229 -11.12 13.10 -2.89
CA TRP A 229 -9.83 12.99 -3.55
C TRP A 229 -8.89 12.06 -2.78
N THR A 230 -7.93 11.46 -3.48
CA THR A 230 -6.78 10.83 -2.83
C THR A 230 -5.73 11.89 -2.51
N PRO A 231 -4.88 11.69 -1.49
CA PRO A 231 -3.81 12.65 -1.16
C PRO A 231 -2.90 12.97 -2.36
N ALA A 232 -2.55 11.97 -3.16
CA ALA A 232 -1.74 12.17 -4.35
C ALA A 232 -2.41 13.07 -5.39
N ALA A 233 -3.74 12.92 -5.59
CA ALA A 233 -4.48 13.71 -6.57
C ALA A 233 -4.79 15.14 -6.06
N ALA A 234 -5.01 15.31 -4.76
CA ALA A 234 -5.37 16.62 -4.20
C ALA A 234 -4.17 17.49 -3.82
N LEU A 235 -3.13 16.87 -3.25
CA LEU A 235 -2.03 17.56 -2.57
C LEU A 235 -0.69 17.40 -3.30
N GLY A 236 -0.48 16.30 -4.03
CA GLY A 236 0.65 16.07 -4.92
C GLY A 236 2.02 16.41 -4.33
N GLU A 237 2.81 17.21 -5.06
CA GLU A 237 4.18 17.60 -4.70
C GLU A 237 4.29 18.40 -3.39
N PRO A 238 3.40 19.37 -3.07
CA PRO A 238 3.43 20.06 -1.79
C PRO A 238 3.39 19.11 -0.58
N LEU A 239 2.53 18.08 -0.62
CA LEU A 239 2.49 17.08 0.44
C LEU A 239 3.79 16.28 0.51
N LEU A 240 4.34 15.86 -0.62
CA LEU A 240 5.61 15.12 -0.67
C LEU A 240 6.74 15.88 0.03
N GLN A 241 6.86 17.18 -0.26
CA GLN A 241 7.85 18.07 0.37
C GLN A 241 7.64 18.19 1.88
N ARG A 242 6.39 18.34 2.34
CA ARG A 242 6.06 18.38 3.76
C ARG A 242 6.40 17.10 4.48
N LEU A 243 6.08 15.96 3.89
CA LEU A 243 6.36 14.65 4.48
C LEU A 243 7.87 14.46 4.68
N GLN A 244 8.69 14.86 3.71
CA GLN A 244 10.14 14.81 3.83
C GLN A 244 10.67 15.78 4.88
N ALA A 245 10.17 17.00 4.90
CA ALA A 245 10.69 18.03 5.79
C ALA A 245 10.25 17.85 7.25
N ARG A 246 9.07 17.26 7.51
CA ARG A 246 8.43 17.33 8.84
C ARG A 246 7.93 16.01 9.40
N ALA A 247 7.68 15.01 8.54
CA ALA A 247 7.12 13.74 8.99
C ALA A 247 8.16 12.64 9.26
N GLY A 248 9.46 12.90 9.04
CA GLY A 248 10.53 11.90 9.20
C GLY A 248 10.48 10.84 8.10
N ILE A 249 9.90 11.16 6.95
CA ILE A 249 9.82 10.27 5.79
C ILE A 249 10.87 10.70 4.77
N GLN A 250 11.58 9.75 4.21
CA GLN A 250 12.55 9.98 3.16
C GLN A 250 12.10 9.25 1.89
N PHE A 251 12.07 9.97 0.78
CA PHE A 251 11.89 9.41 -0.56
C PHE A 251 13.18 9.60 -1.33
N LYS A 252 13.75 8.51 -1.82
CA LYS A 252 15.02 8.53 -2.58
C LYS A 252 14.82 7.82 -3.89
N ILE A 253 15.39 8.37 -4.96
CA ILE A 253 15.65 7.62 -6.18
C ILE A 253 17.02 6.99 -5.98
N GLU A 254 17.12 5.70 -6.21
CA GLU A 254 18.38 4.96 -6.17
C GLU A 254 18.94 5.03 -7.61
N ASP A 255 20.05 5.70 -7.79
CA ASP A 255 20.81 5.67 -9.03
C ASP A 255 21.67 4.39 -8.98
N ASP A 256 21.60 3.57 -10.03
CA ASP A 256 22.36 2.31 -10.18
C ASP A 256 23.87 2.56 -10.30
#